data_292a317f3901fa7602398bfdc6677278
#
_entry.id   292a317f3901fa7602398bfdc6677278
#
_cell.length_a   1.000
_cell.length_b   1.000
_cell.length_c   1.000
_cell.angle_alpha   90.00
_cell.angle_beta   90.00
_cell.angle_gamma   90.00
#
_symmetry.space_group_name_H-M   'P 1'
#
loop_
_entity.id
_entity.type
_entity.pdbx_description
1 polymer ?
#
loop_
_entity_poly.entity_id
_entity_poly.type
_entity_poly.pdbx_seq_one_letter_code
_entity_poly.pdbx_strand_id
1 'polypeptide(L)'
;VCFTFDDAYASVSHFALPVLNELGWKSTLFVVSNFVGSTNVWDEEVGDVSEALMSHDQIFAAMACGHELGAHSRTHPRLPLVADRSREIVGNRDELARIFGTEAEVFCYPYGAEDSAIREEVRSAGFRYACATTKGAWRRDGDPYRIPRINMRSTTWTLRFFSKILQARRSNGA
;
A
#
# COMPACT_ATOMS: atom_id res chain seq x y z
N VAL A 1 -10.55 7.24 -9.65
CA VAL A 1 -10.10 5.93 -9.17
C VAL A 1 -8.59 6.00 -9.01
N CYS A 2 -8.08 5.58 -7.86
CA CYS A 2 -6.65 5.42 -7.60
C CYS A 2 -6.34 3.92 -7.59
N PHE A 3 -5.23 3.52 -8.21
CA PHE A 3 -4.69 2.17 -8.09
C PHE A 3 -3.65 2.13 -7.00
N THR A 4 -3.67 1.09 -6.18
CA THR A 4 -2.67 0.89 -5.13
C THR A 4 -2.18 -0.55 -5.18
N PHE A 5 -0.90 -0.75 -4.91
CA PHE A 5 -0.28 -2.07 -4.83
C PHE A 5 0.48 -2.16 -3.50
N ASP A 6 0.06 -3.09 -2.68
CA ASP A 6 0.72 -3.37 -1.41
C ASP A 6 1.98 -4.21 -1.66
N ASP A 7 2.94 -4.16 -0.74
CA ASP A 7 4.18 -4.93 -0.71
C ASP A 7 5.20 -4.64 -1.82
N ALA A 8 4.80 -3.95 -2.89
CA ALA A 8 5.65 -3.68 -4.06
C ALA A 8 6.26 -4.97 -4.67
N TYR A 9 5.43 -5.99 -4.95
CA TYR A 9 5.88 -7.20 -5.63
C TYR A 9 6.50 -6.91 -7.00
N ALA A 10 7.56 -7.63 -7.35
CA ALA A 10 8.24 -7.50 -8.65
C ALA A 10 7.30 -7.79 -9.83
N SER A 11 6.30 -8.65 -9.66
CA SER A 11 5.25 -8.91 -10.64
C SER A 11 4.47 -7.64 -11.02
N VAL A 12 4.30 -6.68 -10.11
CA VAL A 12 3.65 -5.40 -10.38
C VAL A 12 4.45 -4.60 -11.42
N SER A 13 5.78 -4.54 -11.28
CA SER A 13 6.65 -3.83 -12.24
C SER A 13 6.65 -4.48 -13.62
N HIS A 14 6.48 -5.81 -13.68
CA HIS A 14 6.52 -6.55 -14.94
C HIS A 14 5.17 -6.55 -15.70
N PHE A 15 4.05 -6.55 -14.99
CA PHE A 15 2.74 -6.74 -15.60
C PHE A 15 1.79 -5.55 -15.46
N ALA A 16 1.71 -4.94 -14.28
CA ALA A 16 0.71 -3.90 -14.02
C ALA A 16 1.19 -2.51 -14.46
N LEU A 17 2.40 -2.11 -14.08
CA LEU A 17 2.89 -0.76 -14.38
C LEU A 17 3.02 -0.48 -15.87
N PRO A 18 3.47 -1.40 -16.75
CA PRO A 18 3.50 -1.16 -18.19
C PRO A 18 2.12 -0.81 -18.74
N VAL A 19 1.08 -1.56 -18.36
CA VAL A 19 -0.30 -1.31 -18.80
C VAL A 19 -0.81 0.03 -18.28
N LEU A 20 -0.55 0.37 -17.01
CA LEU A 20 -0.94 1.66 -16.46
C LEU A 20 -0.24 2.82 -17.17
N ASN A 21 1.04 2.66 -17.51
CA ASN A 21 1.82 3.67 -18.24
C ASN A 21 1.27 3.90 -19.65
N GLU A 22 0.94 2.84 -20.40
CA GLU A 22 0.31 2.94 -21.72
C GLU A 22 -1.02 3.69 -21.67
N LEU A 23 -1.80 3.51 -20.59
CA LEU A 23 -3.06 4.20 -20.36
C LEU A 23 -2.91 5.62 -19.77
N GLY A 24 -1.70 6.05 -19.43
CA GLY A 24 -1.44 7.33 -18.78
C GLY A 24 -1.93 7.37 -17.31
N TRP A 25 -2.17 6.21 -16.69
CA TRP A 25 -2.66 6.09 -15.32
C TRP A 25 -1.52 5.91 -14.33
N LYS A 26 -1.71 6.43 -13.11
CA LYS A 26 -0.73 6.34 -12.04
C LYS A 26 -1.26 5.49 -10.88
N SER A 27 -0.33 5.01 -10.07
CA SER A 27 -0.63 4.21 -8.89
C SER A 27 0.26 4.61 -7.71
N THR A 28 -0.13 4.19 -6.52
CA THR A 28 0.72 4.24 -5.32
C THR A 28 1.27 2.84 -5.04
N LEU A 29 2.58 2.73 -4.88
CA LEU A 29 3.29 1.52 -4.50
C LEU A 29 3.61 1.58 -3.01
N PHE A 30 3.00 0.74 -2.20
CA PHE A 30 3.28 0.65 -0.78
C PHE A 30 4.47 -0.28 -0.52
N VAL A 31 5.56 0.29 -0.02
CA VAL A 31 6.87 -0.37 0.07
C VAL A 31 7.22 -0.73 1.50
N VAL A 32 7.58 -2.00 1.70
CA VAL A 32 8.18 -2.52 2.95
C VAL A 32 9.68 -2.27 2.88
N SER A 33 10.18 -1.23 3.56
CA SER A 33 11.53 -0.68 3.30
C SER A 33 12.68 -1.64 3.55
N ASN A 34 12.57 -2.52 4.55
CA ASN A 34 13.64 -3.46 4.90
C ASN A 34 13.80 -4.62 3.89
N PHE A 35 12.82 -4.82 3.02
CA PHE A 35 12.78 -5.96 2.10
C PHE A 35 12.82 -5.57 0.61
N VAL A 36 13.16 -4.32 0.29
CA VAL A 36 13.36 -3.89 -1.10
C VAL A 36 14.41 -4.77 -1.78
N GLY A 37 14.05 -5.39 -2.90
CA GLY A 37 14.90 -6.31 -3.66
C GLY A 37 15.08 -7.70 -3.04
N SER A 38 14.29 -8.04 -2.01
CA SER A 38 14.27 -9.33 -1.34
C SER A 38 12.98 -10.10 -1.68
N THR A 39 12.44 -10.87 -0.74
CA THR A 39 11.19 -11.62 -0.84
C THR A 39 10.23 -11.26 0.29
N ASN A 40 8.96 -11.65 0.14
CA ASN A 40 7.88 -11.48 1.13
C ASN A 40 7.98 -12.50 2.27
N VAL A 41 9.08 -12.52 2.99
CA VAL A 41 9.37 -13.52 4.06
C VAL A 41 8.25 -13.64 5.11
N TRP A 42 7.45 -12.60 5.33
CA TRP A 42 6.31 -12.62 6.26
C TRP A 42 5.15 -13.54 5.83
N ASP A 43 5.06 -13.87 4.55
CA ASP A 43 4.06 -14.79 4.02
C ASP A 43 4.55 -16.24 4.06
N GLU A 44 5.86 -16.49 4.06
CA GLU A 44 6.46 -17.81 4.20
C GLU A 44 6.11 -18.45 5.55
N GLU A 45 6.03 -17.64 6.62
CA GLU A 45 5.67 -18.10 7.97
C GLU A 45 4.24 -18.66 8.04
N VAL A 46 3.35 -18.25 7.14
CA VAL A 46 1.97 -18.74 7.05
C VAL A 46 1.77 -19.78 5.94
N GLY A 47 2.87 -20.21 5.29
CA GLY A 47 2.86 -21.26 4.28
C GLY A 47 2.43 -20.79 2.89
N ASP A 48 2.48 -19.50 2.63
CA ASP A 48 2.24 -18.91 1.31
C ASP A 48 3.52 -18.91 0.46
N VAL A 49 3.38 -18.62 -0.83
CA VAL A 49 4.49 -18.67 -1.79
C VAL A 49 5.43 -17.50 -1.59
N SER A 50 6.74 -17.78 -1.55
CA SER A 50 7.77 -16.74 -1.58
C SER A 50 7.79 -16.06 -2.94
N GLU A 51 7.54 -14.74 -2.96
CA GLU A 51 7.56 -13.91 -4.16
C GLU A 51 8.60 -12.79 -4.05
N ALA A 52 9.25 -12.46 -5.16
CA ALA A 52 10.21 -11.37 -5.21
C ALA A 52 9.53 -10.00 -5.08
N LEU A 53 10.18 -9.11 -4.33
CA LEU A 53 9.80 -7.71 -4.22
C LEU A 53 10.62 -6.85 -5.19
N MET A 54 10.10 -5.69 -5.57
CA MET A 54 10.76 -4.76 -6.48
C MET A 54 12.13 -4.36 -5.95
N SER A 55 13.13 -4.34 -6.83
CA SER A 55 14.44 -3.78 -6.55
C SER A 55 14.39 -2.24 -6.45
N HIS A 56 15.45 -1.64 -5.92
CA HIS A 56 15.60 -0.18 -5.91
C HIS A 56 15.42 0.42 -7.31
N ASP A 57 16.06 -0.17 -8.33
CA ASP A 57 15.98 0.31 -9.70
C ASP A 57 14.56 0.24 -10.27
N GLN A 58 13.81 -0.82 -9.95
CA GLN A 58 12.41 -0.96 -10.37
C GLN A 58 11.52 0.09 -9.72
N ILE A 59 11.74 0.40 -8.44
CA ILE A 59 11.00 1.45 -7.73
C ILE A 59 11.37 2.83 -8.30
N PHE A 60 12.65 3.13 -8.53
CA PHE A 60 13.08 4.37 -9.18
C PHE A 60 12.48 4.53 -10.58
N ALA A 61 12.46 3.46 -11.38
CA ALA A 61 11.84 3.48 -12.71
C ALA A 61 10.33 3.77 -12.63
N ALA A 62 9.63 3.17 -11.66
CA ALA A 62 8.22 3.44 -11.42
C ALA A 62 7.98 4.92 -11.03
N MET A 63 8.77 5.46 -10.11
CA MET A 63 8.70 6.87 -9.71
C MET A 63 8.99 7.82 -10.88
N ALA A 64 9.98 7.51 -11.72
CA ALA A 64 10.29 8.29 -12.92
C ALA A 64 9.13 8.30 -13.93
N CYS A 65 8.31 7.25 -13.95
CA CYS A 65 7.07 7.19 -14.70
C CYS A 65 5.89 7.91 -14.01
N GLY A 66 6.10 8.49 -12.81
CA GLY A 66 5.10 9.25 -12.05
C GLY A 66 4.20 8.40 -11.15
N HIS A 67 4.57 7.15 -10.84
CA HIS A 67 3.93 6.40 -9.77
C HIS A 67 4.39 6.93 -8.41
N GLU A 68 3.49 6.92 -7.45
CA GLU A 68 3.73 7.44 -6.10
C GLU A 68 4.36 6.36 -5.20
N LEU A 69 5.31 6.78 -4.37
CA LEU A 69 5.88 5.96 -3.31
C LEU A 69 5.03 6.11 -2.05
N GLY A 70 4.49 5.00 -1.55
CA GLY A 70 3.78 4.91 -0.28
C GLY A 70 4.54 4.04 0.74
N ALA A 71 4.25 4.21 2.01
CA ALA A 71 4.87 3.48 3.11
C ALA A 71 4.03 2.26 3.54
N HIS A 72 4.69 1.11 3.82
CA HIS A 72 4.03 -0.12 4.25
C HIS A 72 4.71 -0.79 5.46
N SER A 73 5.11 -0.01 6.43
CA SER A 73 5.97 -0.36 7.55
C SER A 73 7.37 -0.82 7.14
N ARG A 74 8.23 -0.98 8.13
CA ARG A 74 9.62 -1.36 7.92
C ARG A 74 9.78 -2.85 7.64
N THR A 75 9.06 -3.71 8.39
CA THR A 75 9.22 -5.18 8.37
C THR A 75 7.92 -5.96 8.20
N HIS A 76 6.81 -5.27 7.87
CA HIS A 76 5.49 -5.83 7.61
C HIS A 76 4.84 -6.59 8.80
N PRO A 77 4.97 -6.13 10.06
CA PRO A 77 4.33 -6.80 11.17
C PRO A 77 2.85 -6.41 11.32
N ARG A 78 2.11 -7.18 12.12
CA ARG A 78 0.82 -6.72 12.65
C ARG A 78 1.05 -5.64 13.70
N LEU A 79 0.86 -4.37 13.34
CA LEU A 79 1.19 -3.21 14.20
C LEU A 79 0.60 -3.26 15.62
N PRO A 80 -0.64 -3.76 15.86
CA PRO A 80 -1.15 -3.90 17.23
C PRO A 80 -0.32 -4.84 18.14
N LEU A 81 0.49 -5.72 17.56
CA LEU A 81 1.30 -6.69 18.28
C LEU A 81 2.76 -6.24 18.46
N VAL A 82 3.13 -5.07 17.93
CA VAL A 82 4.50 -4.54 17.97
C VAL A 82 4.69 -3.65 19.19
N ALA A 83 5.77 -3.87 19.93
CA ALA A 83 6.11 -3.04 21.10
C ALA A 83 6.65 -1.65 20.67
N ASP A 84 7.48 -1.60 19.63
CA ASP A 84 8.06 -0.35 19.09
C ASP A 84 7.48 -0.06 17.70
N ARG A 85 6.26 0.48 17.66
CA ARG A 85 5.59 0.87 16.42
C ARG A 85 6.22 2.07 15.74
N SER A 86 6.86 2.95 16.51
CA SER A 86 7.56 4.10 15.95
C SER A 86 8.66 3.67 14.99
N ARG A 87 9.39 2.61 15.31
CA ARG A 87 10.40 2.03 14.42
C ARG A 87 9.80 1.51 13.11
N GLU A 88 8.60 0.96 13.16
CA GLU A 88 7.90 0.45 11.97
C GLU A 88 7.29 1.56 11.12
N ILE A 89 6.75 2.60 11.74
CA ILE A 89 6.02 3.68 11.06
C ILE A 89 6.99 4.80 10.64
N VAL A 90 7.64 5.45 11.62
CA VAL A 90 8.59 6.54 11.35
C VAL A 90 9.84 6.02 10.67
N GLY A 91 10.40 4.89 11.17
CA GLY A 91 11.58 4.26 10.58
C GLY A 91 11.38 3.89 9.10
N ASN A 92 10.19 3.40 8.70
CA ASN A 92 9.88 3.15 7.30
C ASN A 92 9.90 4.44 6.46
N ARG A 93 9.23 5.52 6.94
CA ARG A 93 9.20 6.81 6.26
C ARG A 93 10.60 7.38 6.05
N ASP A 94 11.42 7.38 7.10
CA ASP A 94 12.78 7.91 7.06
C ASP A 94 13.69 7.08 6.13
N GLU A 95 13.58 5.76 6.15
CA GLU A 95 14.32 4.87 5.25
C GLU A 95 13.94 5.11 3.79
N LEU A 96 12.65 5.20 3.47
CA LEU A 96 12.18 5.50 2.12
C LEU A 96 12.66 6.87 1.64
N ALA A 97 12.57 7.90 2.48
CA ALA A 97 13.07 9.23 2.15
C ALA A 97 14.59 9.23 1.90
N ARG A 98 15.36 8.53 2.73
CA ARG A 98 16.82 8.40 2.57
C ARG A 98 17.21 7.65 1.31
N ILE A 99 16.48 6.58 0.96
CA ILE A 99 16.82 5.73 -0.18
C ILE A 99 16.34 6.36 -1.49
N PHE A 100 15.11 6.86 -1.54
CA PHE A 100 14.45 7.30 -2.76
C PHE A 100 14.42 8.82 -2.94
N GLY A 101 14.89 9.59 -1.96
CA GLY A 101 14.96 11.06 -2.05
C GLY A 101 13.61 11.76 -2.01
N THR A 102 12.55 11.06 -1.59
CA THR A 102 11.20 11.61 -1.49
C THR A 102 10.48 11.07 -0.25
N GLU A 103 9.70 11.92 0.41
CA GLU A 103 8.88 11.50 1.55
C GLU A 103 7.61 10.80 1.07
N ALA A 104 7.30 9.64 1.66
CA ALA A 104 6.01 9.00 1.47
C ALA A 104 4.92 9.78 2.22
N GLU A 105 3.90 10.25 1.51
CA GLU A 105 2.77 10.96 2.11
C GLU A 105 1.65 10.03 2.58
N VAL A 106 1.61 8.81 2.07
CA VAL A 106 0.54 7.83 2.32
C VAL A 106 1.10 6.59 2.98
N PHE A 107 0.44 6.14 4.06
CA PHE A 107 0.74 4.89 4.74
C PHE A 107 -0.30 3.81 4.37
N CYS A 108 0.10 2.55 4.37
CA CYS A 108 -0.83 1.41 4.32
C CYS A 108 -0.54 0.48 5.50
N TYR A 109 -1.58 0.13 6.26
CA TYR A 109 -1.43 -0.75 7.41
C TYR A 109 -1.22 -2.19 6.96
N PRO A 110 -0.10 -2.87 7.34
CA PRO A 110 0.09 -4.29 7.08
C PRO A 110 -1.10 -5.11 7.58
N TYR A 111 -1.62 -6.00 6.74
CA TYR A 111 -2.83 -6.80 7.00
C TYR A 111 -4.10 -5.97 7.28
N GLY A 112 -4.06 -4.65 7.13
CA GLY A 112 -5.11 -3.73 7.58
C GLY A 112 -5.26 -3.69 9.11
N ALA A 113 -4.25 -4.16 9.86
CA ALA A 113 -4.27 -4.21 11.31
C ALA A 113 -4.00 -2.82 11.90
N GLU A 114 -5.08 -2.13 12.28
CA GLU A 114 -5.04 -0.78 12.83
C GLU A 114 -6.05 -0.61 13.97
N ASP A 115 -5.80 0.36 14.85
CA ASP A 115 -6.71 0.87 15.85
C ASP A 115 -6.58 2.40 15.96
N SER A 116 -7.33 3.03 16.85
CA SER A 116 -7.30 4.49 17.01
C SER A 116 -5.94 5.03 17.45
N ALA A 117 -5.20 4.28 18.26
CA ALA A 117 -3.87 4.68 18.73
C ALA A 117 -2.87 4.63 17.57
N ILE A 118 -2.89 3.55 16.79
CA ILE A 118 -2.02 3.40 15.61
C ILE A 118 -2.31 4.47 14.57
N ARG A 119 -3.58 4.81 14.32
CA ARG A 119 -3.93 5.91 13.40
C ARG A 119 -3.36 7.25 13.86
N GLU A 120 -3.38 7.52 15.18
CA GLU A 120 -2.79 8.73 15.74
C GLU A 120 -1.25 8.72 15.64
N GLU A 121 -0.61 7.58 15.82
CA GLU A 121 0.84 7.43 15.60
C GLU A 121 1.22 7.70 14.13
N VAL A 122 0.46 7.18 13.16
CA VAL A 122 0.65 7.43 11.72
C VAL A 122 0.43 8.92 11.40
N ARG A 123 -0.58 9.56 11.99
CA ARG A 123 -0.80 11.00 11.86
C ARG A 123 0.39 11.80 12.41
N SER A 124 0.83 11.47 13.62
CA SER A 124 1.94 12.14 14.31
C SER A 124 3.29 11.94 13.61
N ALA A 125 3.44 10.83 12.87
CA ALA A 125 4.59 10.56 12.00
C ALA A 125 4.62 11.45 10.75
N GLY A 126 3.59 12.26 10.50
CA GLY A 126 3.54 13.22 9.40
C GLY A 126 2.98 12.66 8.07
N PHE A 127 2.39 11.49 8.07
CA PHE A 127 1.62 11.02 6.92
C PHE A 127 0.35 11.86 6.75
N ARG A 128 -0.05 12.11 5.52
CA ARG A 128 -1.27 12.85 5.19
C ARG A 128 -2.50 11.94 5.12
N TYR A 129 -2.29 10.69 4.73
CA TYR A 129 -3.35 9.71 4.53
C TYR A 129 -2.88 8.32 4.96
N ALA A 130 -3.86 7.43 5.27
CA ALA A 130 -3.55 6.01 5.43
C ALA A 130 -4.66 5.12 4.88
N CYS A 131 -4.25 4.04 4.20
CA CYS A 131 -5.13 3.06 3.58
C CYS A 131 -5.36 1.86 4.51
N ALA A 132 -6.63 1.47 4.67
CA ALA A 132 -7.05 0.28 5.39
C ALA A 132 -7.52 -0.83 4.43
N THR A 133 -7.86 -2.01 4.98
CA THR A 133 -8.50 -3.10 4.25
C THR A 133 -10.02 -3.06 4.31
N THR A 134 -10.59 -2.06 4.98
CA THR A 134 -12.04 -1.82 5.00
C THR A 134 -12.55 -1.65 3.57
N LYS A 135 -13.61 -2.39 3.23
CA LYS A 135 -14.19 -2.34 1.87
C LYS A 135 -15.03 -1.09 1.69
N GLY A 136 -14.86 -0.43 0.55
CA GLY A 136 -15.69 0.72 0.20
C GLY A 136 -14.97 1.72 -0.70
N ALA A 137 -15.65 2.82 -0.98
CA ALA A 137 -15.08 4.00 -1.58
C ALA A 137 -14.92 5.09 -0.50
N TRP A 138 -13.82 5.83 -0.56
CA TRP A 138 -13.58 6.91 0.37
C TRP A 138 -14.48 8.12 0.07
N ARG A 139 -14.91 8.80 1.12
CA ARG A 139 -15.68 10.05 1.06
C ARG A 139 -14.81 11.20 1.61
N ARG A 140 -15.06 12.41 1.14
CA ARG A 140 -14.31 13.61 1.60
C ARG A 140 -14.46 13.91 3.09
N ASP A 141 -15.56 13.46 3.70
CA ASP A 141 -15.88 13.56 5.13
C ASP A 141 -15.44 12.34 5.94
N GLY A 142 -14.82 11.34 5.28
CA GLY A 142 -14.29 10.14 5.94
C GLY A 142 -12.95 10.37 6.62
N ASP A 143 -12.59 9.47 7.53
CA ASP A 143 -11.29 9.50 8.22
C ASP A 143 -10.15 9.35 7.20
N PRO A 144 -9.26 10.35 7.05
CA PRO A 144 -8.14 10.29 6.12
C PRO A 144 -7.09 9.23 6.50
N TYR A 145 -7.10 8.75 7.75
CA TYR A 145 -6.22 7.69 8.24
C TYR A 145 -6.88 6.31 8.24
N ARG A 146 -8.05 6.18 7.58
CA ARG A 146 -8.77 4.92 7.42
C ARG A 146 -9.44 4.84 6.04
N ILE A 147 -8.70 5.14 4.98
CA ILE A 147 -9.22 5.12 3.61
C ILE A 147 -9.61 3.70 3.22
N PRO A 148 -10.88 3.44 2.92
CA PRO A 148 -11.34 2.13 2.48
C PRO A 148 -10.87 1.84 1.05
N ARG A 149 -10.69 0.57 0.74
CA ARG A 149 -10.25 0.13 -0.59
C ARG A 149 -11.11 -1.01 -1.15
N ILE A 150 -11.11 -1.13 -2.46
CA ILE A 150 -11.74 -2.25 -3.16
C ILE A 150 -10.64 -3.25 -3.51
N ASN A 151 -10.51 -4.31 -2.72
CA ASN A 151 -9.51 -5.34 -2.96
C ASN A 151 -9.83 -6.12 -4.25
N MET A 152 -8.85 -6.17 -5.16
CA MET A 152 -8.86 -6.97 -6.38
C MET A 152 -7.89 -8.15 -6.22
N ARG A 153 -8.31 -9.33 -6.65
CA ARG A 153 -7.51 -10.56 -6.59
C ARG A 153 -7.36 -11.13 -7.99
N SER A 154 -6.40 -12.01 -8.21
CA SER A 154 -6.21 -12.74 -9.48
C SER A 154 -7.48 -13.43 -9.98
N THR A 155 -8.36 -13.84 -9.07
CA THR A 155 -9.68 -14.43 -9.37
C THR A 155 -10.78 -13.40 -9.66
N THR A 156 -10.46 -12.10 -9.66
CA THR A 156 -11.44 -11.03 -9.95
C THR A 156 -11.51 -10.79 -11.45
N TRP A 157 -12.41 -11.48 -12.12
CA TRP A 157 -12.68 -11.32 -13.56
C TRP A 157 -13.61 -10.12 -13.85
N THR A 158 -13.71 -9.71 -15.10
CA THR A 158 -14.28 -8.42 -15.56
C THR A 158 -15.65 -8.07 -14.96
N LEU A 159 -16.62 -8.99 -14.98
CA LEU A 159 -17.95 -8.72 -14.42
C LEU A 159 -17.92 -8.52 -12.90
N ARG A 160 -17.07 -9.27 -12.21
CA ARG A 160 -16.87 -9.13 -10.76
C ARG A 160 -16.16 -7.83 -10.40
N PHE A 161 -15.25 -7.37 -11.25
CA PHE A 161 -14.60 -6.06 -11.14
C PHE A 161 -15.63 -4.92 -11.17
N PHE A 162 -16.47 -4.87 -12.20
CA PHE A 162 -17.53 -3.86 -12.31
C PHE A 162 -18.55 -3.94 -11.17
N SER A 163 -18.94 -5.16 -10.77
CA SER A 163 -19.83 -5.36 -9.63
C SER A 163 -19.26 -4.78 -8.33
N LYS A 164 -17.98 -5.01 -8.03
CA LYS A 164 -17.32 -4.46 -6.84
C LYS A 164 -17.29 -2.92 -6.86
N ILE A 165 -17.00 -2.30 -8.01
CA ILE A 165 -17.00 -0.83 -8.15
C ILE A 165 -18.41 -0.27 -7.94
N LEU A 166 -19.43 -0.88 -8.54
CA LEU A 166 -20.83 -0.45 -8.39
C LEU A 166 -21.32 -0.59 -6.95
N GLN A 167 -20.98 -1.70 -6.27
CA GLN A 167 -21.32 -1.91 -4.85
C GLN A 167 -20.66 -0.86 -3.95
N ALA A 168 -19.38 -0.54 -4.16
CA ALA A 168 -18.68 0.48 -3.39
C ALA A 168 -19.28 1.88 -3.58
N ARG A 169 -19.81 2.20 -4.77
CA ARG A 169 -20.55 3.45 -5.00
C ARG A 169 -21.89 3.50 -4.26
N ARG A 170 -22.61 2.37 -4.18
CA ARG A 170 -23.93 2.29 -3.52
C ARG A 170 -23.83 2.35 -1.99
N SER A 171 -22.78 1.75 -1.40
CA SER A 171 -22.57 1.81 0.05
C SER A 171 -22.24 3.22 0.57
N ASN A 172 -21.99 4.17 -0.32
CA ASN A 172 -21.74 5.57 0.00
C ASN A 172 -22.98 6.46 -0.15
N GLY A 173 -24.11 5.92 -0.54
CA GLY A 173 -25.37 6.67 -0.78
C GLY A 173 -26.48 6.43 0.24
N ALA A 174 -26.17 5.71 1.34
CA ALA A 174 -27.10 5.47 2.44
C ALA A 174 -26.66 6.20 3.70
#